data_777711145f46bf943502782058c050fa
#
_entry.id   777711145f46bf943502782058c050fa
#
_cell.length_a   1.000
_cell.length_b   1.000
_cell.length_c   1.000
_cell.angle_alpha   90.00
_cell.angle_beta   90.00
_cell.angle_gamma   90.00
#
_symmetry.space_group_name_H-M   'P 1'
#
loop_
_entity.id
_entity.type
_entity.pdbx_description
1 polymer ?
#
loop_
_entity_poly.entity_id
_entity_poly.type
_entity_poly.pdbx_seq_one_letter_code
_entity_poly.pdbx_strand_id
1 'polypeptide(L)'
;MKSQKFNSVEEYLVSVDPAKERTLRSLIDLILAEFPELESKLSWNVPTIHRSGKYVVGLAAYKNHLTFSAFSPGVIEDFKSPSRTGGRLGKFVVTKNCFQIPVDWEIDRKLVKDLVRARLAELD
;
A
#
# COMPACT_ATOMS: atom_id res chain seq x y z
N MET A 1 18.78 -17.38 -7.90
CA MET A 1 18.45 -17.25 -6.51
C MET A 1 16.99 -17.46 -6.23
N LYS A 2 16.72 -18.20 -5.22
CA LYS A 2 15.37 -18.59 -4.90
C LYS A 2 14.70 -17.56 -3.99
N SER A 3 13.46 -17.17 -4.31
CA SER A 3 12.70 -16.29 -3.44
C SER A 3 12.33 -17.01 -2.16
N GLN A 4 12.42 -16.31 -1.04
CA GLN A 4 11.95 -16.83 0.22
C GLN A 4 10.42 -16.83 0.21
N LYS A 5 9.83 -17.91 0.69
CA LYS A 5 8.38 -18.02 0.78
C LYS A 5 7.94 -17.79 2.22
N PHE A 6 6.97 -16.89 2.41
CA PHE A 6 6.48 -16.54 3.74
C PHE A 6 5.14 -17.21 3.98
N ASN A 7 4.83 -17.46 5.25
CA ASN A 7 3.56 -18.06 5.65
C ASN A 7 2.59 -17.05 6.24
N SER A 8 3.05 -15.85 6.55
CA SER A 8 2.19 -14.83 7.15
C SER A 8 2.75 -13.44 6.86
N VAL A 9 1.89 -12.44 7.06
CA VAL A 9 2.32 -11.05 6.97
C VAL A 9 3.43 -10.77 7.97
N GLU A 10 3.30 -11.30 9.17
CA GLU A 10 4.31 -11.09 10.21
C GLU A 10 5.67 -11.64 9.78
N GLU A 11 5.71 -12.82 9.18
CA GLU A 11 6.97 -13.38 8.68
C GLU A 11 7.61 -12.49 7.64
N TYR A 12 6.79 -11.95 6.73
CA TYR A 12 7.30 -11.03 5.74
C TYR A 12 7.91 -9.79 6.39
N LEU A 13 7.17 -9.20 7.34
CA LEU A 13 7.60 -7.95 7.97
C LEU A 13 8.90 -8.10 8.72
N VAL A 14 9.08 -9.21 9.45
CA VAL A 14 10.33 -9.40 10.20
C VAL A 14 11.51 -9.73 9.29
N SER A 15 11.26 -10.09 8.03
CA SER A 15 12.33 -10.43 7.09
C SER A 15 12.98 -9.22 6.43
N VAL A 16 12.31 -8.06 6.44
CA VAL A 16 12.84 -6.88 5.76
C VAL A 16 13.63 -6.02 6.74
N ASP A 17 14.40 -5.06 6.19
CA ASP A 17 15.21 -4.18 7.01
C ASP A 17 14.36 -3.44 8.04
N PRO A 18 14.90 -3.12 9.22
CA PRO A 18 14.12 -2.48 10.27
C PRO A 18 13.40 -1.19 9.86
N ALA A 19 14.02 -0.36 9.03
CA ALA A 19 13.38 0.87 8.57
C ALA A 19 12.19 0.56 7.67
N LYS A 20 12.32 -0.42 6.80
CA LYS A 20 11.23 -0.86 5.93
C LYS A 20 10.10 -1.49 6.73
N GLU A 21 10.47 -2.34 7.68
CA GLU A 21 9.50 -2.98 8.57
C GLU A 21 8.66 -1.94 9.31
N ARG A 22 9.32 -0.94 9.87
CA ARG A 22 8.64 0.11 10.64
C ARG A 22 7.61 0.84 9.79
N THR A 23 7.99 1.22 8.58
CA THR A 23 7.09 1.94 7.66
C THR A 23 5.92 1.07 7.23
N LEU A 24 6.19 -0.18 6.87
CA LEU A 24 5.14 -1.10 6.44
C LEU A 24 4.16 -1.39 7.58
N ARG A 25 4.66 -1.63 8.79
CA ARG A 25 3.77 -1.86 9.94
C ARG A 25 2.90 -0.65 10.23
N SER A 26 3.49 0.54 10.16
CA SER A 26 2.74 1.77 10.40
C SER A 26 1.64 1.96 9.37
N LEU A 27 1.91 1.65 8.10
CA LEU A 27 0.89 1.71 7.05
C LEU A 27 -0.24 0.73 7.30
N ILE A 28 0.10 -0.52 7.61
CA ILE A 28 -0.91 -1.55 7.85
C ILE A 28 -1.76 -1.17 9.06
N ASP A 29 -1.12 -0.78 10.16
CA ASP A 29 -1.83 -0.41 11.39
C ASP A 29 -2.76 0.78 11.16
N LEU A 30 -2.29 1.80 10.43
CA LEU A 30 -3.10 2.97 10.11
C LEU A 30 -4.34 2.57 9.33
N ILE A 31 -4.17 1.75 8.29
CA ILE A 31 -5.28 1.35 7.43
C ILE A 31 -6.29 0.49 8.19
N LEU A 32 -5.81 -0.49 8.94
CA LEU A 32 -6.71 -1.39 9.66
C LEU A 32 -7.43 -0.69 10.82
N ALA A 33 -6.78 0.30 11.45
CA ALA A 33 -7.42 1.08 12.51
C ALA A 33 -8.51 1.99 11.95
N GLU A 34 -8.27 2.59 10.79
CA GLU A 34 -9.23 3.51 10.16
C GLU A 34 -10.39 2.76 9.50
N PHE A 35 -10.13 1.56 8.98
CA PHE A 35 -11.11 0.77 8.23
C PHE A 35 -11.21 -0.64 8.85
N PRO A 36 -11.94 -0.78 9.97
CA PRO A 36 -11.96 -2.05 10.70
C PRO A 36 -12.54 -3.24 9.94
N GLU A 37 -13.25 -3.00 8.85
CA GLU A 37 -13.79 -4.08 8.03
C GLU A 37 -12.73 -4.71 7.12
N LEU A 38 -11.54 -4.13 7.05
CA LEU A 38 -10.47 -4.66 6.21
C LEU A 38 -9.61 -5.66 6.97
N GLU A 39 -8.99 -6.56 6.22
CA GLU A 39 -8.11 -7.59 6.77
C GLU A 39 -6.81 -7.63 5.98
N SER A 40 -5.72 -7.99 6.66
CA SER A 40 -4.44 -8.18 6.00
C SER A 40 -4.13 -9.65 5.83
N LYS A 41 -3.49 -9.99 4.72
CA LYS A 41 -3.01 -11.35 4.48
C LYS A 41 -1.88 -11.30 3.46
N LEU A 42 -1.19 -12.43 3.27
CA LEU A 42 -0.22 -12.53 2.18
C LEU A 42 -0.93 -12.90 0.88
N SER A 43 -0.57 -12.21 -0.19
CA SER A 43 -0.93 -12.59 -1.54
C SER A 43 0.29 -12.29 -2.40
N TRP A 44 0.62 -13.20 -3.30
CA TRP A 44 1.85 -13.05 -4.09
C TRP A 44 3.08 -12.87 -3.21
N ASN A 45 3.07 -13.47 -2.02
CA ASN A 45 4.18 -13.46 -1.06
C ASN A 45 4.49 -12.06 -0.50
N VAL A 46 3.55 -11.14 -0.54
CA VAL A 46 3.68 -9.79 0.03
C VAL A 46 2.41 -9.43 0.81
N PRO A 47 2.50 -8.47 1.74
CA PRO A 47 1.32 -8.06 2.50
C PRO A 47 0.27 -7.41 1.60
N THR A 48 -0.97 -7.85 1.74
CA THR A 48 -2.11 -7.25 1.05
C THR A 48 -3.21 -6.99 2.05
N ILE A 49 -4.05 -6.01 1.73
CA ILE A 49 -5.22 -5.66 2.55
C ILE A 49 -6.43 -5.80 1.65
N HIS A 50 -7.47 -6.46 2.16
CA HIS A 50 -8.64 -6.78 1.34
C HIS A 50 -9.91 -6.66 2.15
N ARG A 51 -11.04 -6.59 1.43
CA ARG A 51 -12.39 -6.61 2.02
C ARG A 51 -13.16 -7.74 1.33
N SER A 52 -13.52 -8.75 2.12
CA SER A 52 -14.29 -9.90 1.62
C SER A 52 -13.67 -10.52 0.36
N GLY A 53 -12.34 -10.66 0.37
CA GLY A 53 -11.60 -11.25 -0.74
C GLY A 53 -11.25 -10.31 -1.88
N LYS A 54 -11.72 -9.06 -1.84
CA LYS A 54 -11.39 -8.08 -2.86
C LYS A 54 -10.22 -7.22 -2.41
N TYR A 55 -9.20 -7.12 -3.25
CA TYR A 55 -7.96 -6.43 -2.88
C TYR A 55 -8.15 -4.93 -2.84
N VAL A 56 -7.62 -4.31 -1.79
CA VAL A 56 -7.70 -2.87 -1.58
C VAL A 56 -6.31 -2.24 -1.66
N VAL A 57 -5.34 -2.79 -0.92
CA VAL A 57 -3.98 -2.26 -0.86
C VAL A 57 -2.99 -3.41 -0.94
N GLY A 58 -1.90 -3.22 -1.68
CA GLY A 58 -0.76 -4.13 -1.67
C GLY A 58 0.48 -3.36 -1.26
N LEU A 59 1.33 -3.98 -0.45
CA LEU A 59 2.57 -3.37 0.01
C LEU A 59 3.71 -4.32 -0.28
N ALA A 60 4.86 -3.76 -0.68
CA ALA A 60 6.04 -4.57 -0.93
C ALA A 60 7.30 -3.77 -0.64
N ALA A 61 8.35 -4.48 -0.23
CA ALA A 61 9.65 -3.89 0.03
C ALA A 61 10.61 -4.29 -1.07
N TYR A 62 11.33 -3.30 -1.59
CA TYR A 62 12.39 -3.51 -2.56
C TYR A 62 13.71 -3.00 -1.99
N LYS A 63 14.78 -3.12 -2.76
CA LYS A 63 16.11 -2.80 -2.24
C LYS A 63 16.19 -1.37 -1.70
N ASN A 64 15.70 -0.40 -2.46
CA ASN A 64 15.86 1.01 -2.13
C ASN A 64 14.56 1.77 -1.92
N HIS A 65 13.42 1.07 -1.94
CA HIS A 65 12.13 1.72 -1.78
C HIS A 65 11.06 0.69 -1.40
N LEU A 66 9.90 1.21 -1.04
CA LEU A 66 8.69 0.40 -0.84
C LEU A 66 7.70 0.74 -1.96
N THR A 67 6.71 -0.10 -2.19
CA THR A 67 5.62 0.22 -3.11
C THR A 67 4.28 0.11 -2.41
N PHE A 68 3.37 0.98 -2.84
CA PHE A 68 1.98 1.00 -2.41
C PHE A 68 1.14 0.77 -3.66
N SER A 69 0.39 -0.33 -3.69
CA SER A 69 -0.53 -0.63 -4.78
C SER A 69 -1.96 -0.32 -4.36
N ALA A 70 -2.67 0.44 -5.19
CA ALA A 70 -4.08 0.72 -4.95
C ALA A 70 -4.99 -0.29 -5.65
N PHE A 71 -4.42 -1.25 -6.37
CA PHE A 71 -5.16 -2.23 -7.17
C PHE A 71 -6.16 -1.59 -8.12
N SER A 72 -5.92 -0.33 -8.49
CA SER A 72 -6.82 0.39 -9.37
C SER A 72 -6.07 1.44 -10.16
N PRO A 73 -5.93 1.25 -11.47
CA PRO A 73 -5.36 2.30 -12.31
C PRO A 73 -6.18 3.59 -12.26
N GLY A 74 -7.50 3.48 -12.08
CA GLY A 74 -8.36 4.65 -12.00
C GLY A 74 -8.08 5.51 -10.76
N VAL A 75 -7.89 4.87 -9.61
CA VAL A 75 -7.55 5.60 -8.38
C VAL A 75 -6.20 6.30 -8.55
N ILE A 76 -5.21 5.59 -9.08
CA ILE A 76 -3.89 6.18 -9.29
C ILE A 76 -3.98 7.37 -10.25
N GLU A 77 -4.73 7.22 -11.34
CA GLU A 77 -4.87 8.29 -12.32
C GLU A 77 -5.54 9.52 -11.69
N ASP A 78 -6.59 9.32 -10.90
CA ASP A 78 -7.27 10.43 -10.23
C ASP A 78 -6.33 11.17 -9.28
N PHE A 79 -5.52 10.44 -8.51
CA PHE A 79 -4.64 11.07 -7.53
C PHE A 79 -3.38 11.64 -8.15
N LYS A 80 -3.06 11.27 -9.39
CA LYS A 80 -2.02 11.89 -10.18
C LYS A 80 -2.49 13.22 -10.79
N SER A 81 -3.77 13.33 -11.10
CA SER A 81 -4.30 14.43 -11.89
C SER A 81 -4.34 15.74 -11.09
N PRO A 82 -3.67 16.81 -11.57
CA PRO A 82 -3.74 18.10 -10.89
C PRO A 82 -5.15 18.67 -10.84
N SER A 83 -5.98 18.37 -11.86
CA SER A 83 -7.32 18.93 -11.93
C SER A 83 -8.33 18.24 -11.03
N ARG A 84 -8.05 17.00 -10.62
CA ARG A 84 -8.98 16.24 -9.78
C ARG A 84 -8.63 16.27 -8.30
N THR A 85 -7.36 16.05 -7.98
CA THR A 85 -6.93 15.93 -6.58
C THR A 85 -5.77 16.84 -6.24
N GLY A 86 -5.40 17.74 -7.15
CA GLY A 86 -4.23 18.61 -6.95
C GLY A 86 -2.91 17.90 -7.19
N GLY A 87 -2.93 16.75 -7.85
CA GLY A 87 -1.70 16.02 -8.18
C GLY A 87 -1.00 15.45 -6.97
N ARG A 88 -1.75 14.88 -6.04
CA ARG A 88 -1.21 14.42 -4.75
C ARG A 88 -0.13 13.35 -4.88
N LEU A 89 -0.09 12.61 -5.99
CA LEU A 89 0.96 11.63 -6.26
C LEU A 89 2.09 12.19 -7.13
N GLY A 90 2.07 13.48 -7.44
CA GLY A 90 3.04 14.07 -8.37
C GLY A 90 4.47 14.00 -7.93
N LYS A 91 4.74 13.89 -6.63
CA LYS A 91 6.11 13.79 -6.12
C LYS A 91 6.62 12.36 -6.02
N PHE A 92 5.82 11.38 -6.37
CA PHE A 92 6.20 9.96 -6.28
C PHE A 92 6.46 9.41 -7.68
N VAL A 93 7.25 8.33 -7.74
CA VAL A 93 7.39 7.56 -8.97
C VAL A 93 6.16 6.67 -9.09
N VAL A 94 5.36 6.91 -10.11
CA VAL A 94 4.04 6.28 -10.26
C VAL A 94 4.06 5.32 -11.44
N THR A 95 3.52 4.12 -11.23
CA THR A 95 3.28 3.17 -12.31
C THR A 95 1.76 3.01 -12.49
N LYS A 96 1.33 2.00 -13.22
CA LYS A 96 -0.07 1.86 -13.60
C LYS A 96 -1.02 1.83 -12.41
N ASN A 97 -0.69 1.05 -11.37
CA ASN A 97 -1.55 0.95 -10.20
C ASN A 97 -0.78 1.01 -8.89
N CYS A 98 0.47 1.47 -8.93
CA CYS A 98 1.36 1.54 -7.77
C CYS A 98 2.11 2.86 -7.74
N PHE A 99 2.61 3.22 -6.57
CA PHE A 99 3.62 4.28 -6.50
C PHE A 99 4.69 3.88 -5.49
N GLN A 100 5.90 4.42 -5.71
CA GLN A 100 7.04 4.12 -4.85
C GLN A 100 7.08 5.10 -3.70
N ILE A 101 7.40 4.60 -2.50
CA ILE A 101 7.53 5.45 -1.32
C ILE A 101 8.92 5.24 -0.70
N PRO A 102 9.47 6.27 -0.06
CA PRO A 102 10.76 6.14 0.62
C PRO A 102 10.71 5.10 1.72
N VAL A 103 11.83 4.43 1.97
CA VAL A 103 11.92 3.41 3.01
C VAL A 103 11.53 3.98 4.38
N ASP A 104 11.93 5.22 4.64
CA ASP A 104 11.65 5.90 5.91
C ASP A 104 10.58 6.99 5.75
N TRP A 105 9.60 6.74 4.90
CA TRP A 105 8.57 7.72 4.57
C TRP A 105 7.84 8.21 5.82
N GLU A 106 7.76 9.53 5.94
CA GLU A 106 6.89 10.15 6.92
C GLU A 106 5.48 10.09 6.35
N ILE A 107 4.70 9.15 6.84
CA ILE A 107 3.43 8.78 6.21
C ILE A 107 2.45 9.94 6.17
N ASP A 108 2.00 10.25 4.94
CA ASP A 108 0.90 11.20 4.75
C ASP A 108 -0.41 10.45 5.04
N ARG A 109 -0.86 10.55 6.28
CA ARG A 109 -2.02 9.77 6.74
C ARG A 109 -3.28 10.09 5.95
N LYS A 110 -3.49 11.37 5.63
CA LYS A 110 -4.67 11.77 4.88
C LYS A 110 -4.64 11.19 3.48
N LEU A 111 -3.49 11.22 2.82
CA LEU A 111 -3.35 10.64 1.48
C LEU A 111 -3.69 9.15 1.50
N VAL A 112 -3.13 8.41 2.45
CA VAL A 112 -3.36 6.97 2.55
C VAL A 112 -4.83 6.68 2.77
N LYS A 113 -5.47 7.39 3.70
CA LYS A 113 -6.91 7.19 3.97
C LYS A 113 -7.75 7.51 2.74
N ASP A 114 -7.44 8.59 2.04
CA ASP A 114 -8.21 8.98 0.86
C ASP A 114 -8.04 7.98 -0.28
N LEU A 115 -6.84 7.44 -0.46
CA LEU A 115 -6.60 6.39 -1.46
C LEU A 115 -7.42 5.14 -1.15
N VAL A 116 -7.45 4.73 0.11
CA VAL A 116 -8.21 3.55 0.52
C VAL A 116 -9.71 3.79 0.31
N ARG A 117 -10.21 4.97 0.70
CA ARG A 117 -11.62 5.30 0.50
C ARG A 117 -12.01 5.27 -0.98
N ALA A 118 -11.14 5.81 -1.83
CA ALA A 118 -11.41 5.82 -3.27
C ALA A 118 -11.48 4.40 -3.82
N ARG A 119 -10.57 3.53 -3.38
CA ARG A 119 -10.60 2.13 -3.81
C ARG A 119 -11.85 1.42 -3.31
N LEU A 120 -12.23 1.64 -2.05
CA LEU A 120 -13.43 1.02 -1.49
C LEU A 120 -14.68 1.48 -2.24
N ALA A 121 -14.74 2.75 -2.64
CA ALA A 121 -15.86 3.25 -3.41
C ALA A 121 -16.03 2.54 -4.74
N GLU A 122 -14.91 2.12 -5.37
CA GLU A 122 -14.98 1.34 -6.60
C GLU A 122 -15.58 -0.05 -6.39
N LEU A 123 -15.39 -0.60 -5.20
CA LEU A 123 -15.86 -1.95 -4.88
C LEU A 123 -17.32 -1.97 -4.43
N ASP A 124 -17.87 -0.83 -4.09
CA ASP A 124 -19.29 -0.72 -3.64
C ASP A 124 -20.29 -0.66 -4.78
#